data_93302f884d4bdbc54bf4f72cd89ee86a
#
_entry.id   93302f884d4bdbc54bf4f72cd89ee86a
#
_cell.length_a   1.000
_cell.length_b   1.000
_cell.length_c   1.000
_cell.angle_alpha   90.00
_cell.angle_beta   90.00
_cell.angle_gamma   90.00
#
_symmetry.space_group_name_H-M   'P 1'
#
loop_
_entity.id
_entity.type
_entity.pdbx_description
1 polymer ?
#
loop_
_entity_poly.entity_id
_entity_poly.type
_entity_poly.pdbx_seq_one_letter_code
_entity_poly.pdbx_strand_id
1 'polypeptide(L)'
;MRAINLKRLAGILCIEALLLSGLFALHIAFSLPRAMIQGEDIVVLPGEETALTCIVALDPPGPQPARGDGIEVAFFETRRHADAIVPAGGIALGVARAAAGGVASLPWKAPRDALAVTEILPLIDGDREISYAPLVPRSFVAAYSMSPGTLLVLCDVEALLAPHATWETLDMTAPADWPLAADAAAALVKVGQGSGRRLIYLAPGAVLLTAEVRAALHAARFPTGPILFPEAPPRPQAYAACVAAVHAKWPHTKCGIVRGAVLAEALAAADLFAVAVGTAPAGLTVLKKLRVAPTWREVPALAGSL
;
A
#
# COMPACT_ATOMS: atom_id res chain seq x y z
N MET A 1 69.69 19.37 -4.56
CA MET A 1 68.26 19.53 -4.18
C MET A 1 67.43 19.64 -5.45
N ARG A 2 66.52 18.67 -5.73
CA ARG A 2 65.68 18.75 -6.90
C ARG A 2 64.52 19.74 -6.61
N ALA A 3 64.40 20.77 -7.43
CA ALA A 3 63.28 21.71 -7.33
C ALA A 3 61.96 20.96 -7.48
N ILE A 4 61.16 20.94 -6.44
CA ILE A 4 59.82 20.35 -6.46
C ILE A 4 59.00 21.17 -7.47
N ASN A 5 58.48 20.50 -8.48
CA ASN A 5 57.68 21.16 -9.53
C ASN A 5 56.35 21.59 -8.92
N LEU A 6 56.22 22.85 -8.55
CA LEU A 6 55.08 23.46 -7.87
C LEU A 6 53.77 23.16 -8.58
N LYS A 7 53.75 23.08 -9.92
CA LYS A 7 52.57 22.74 -10.73
C LYS A 7 52.11 21.30 -10.51
N ARG A 8 53.03 20.34 -10.33
CA ARG A 8 52.67 18.95 -10.02
C ARG A 8 52.14 18.82 -8.61
N LEU A 9 52.72 19.54 -7.64
CA LEU A 9 52.23 19.55 -6.28
C LEU A 9 50.81 20.14 -6.20
N ALA A 10 50.53 21.24 -6.87
CA ALA A 10 49.19 21.84 -6.95
C ALA A 10 48.17 20.90 -7.61
N GLY A 11 48.57 20.19 -8.68
CA GLY A 11 47.67 19.19 -9.31
C GLY A 11 47.32 18.02 -8.40
N ILE A 12 48.28 17.51 -7.63
CA ILE A 12 48.03 16.43 -6.66
C ILE A 12 47.08 16.90 -5.55
N LEU A 13 47.32 18.08 -4.97
CA LEU A 13 46.45 18.65 -3.94
C LEU A 13 45.02 18.91 -4.44
N CYS A 14 44.83 19.34 -5.69
CA CYS A 14 43.50 19.49 -6.29
C CYS A 14 42.81 18.14 -6.45
N ILE A 15 43.48 17.09 -6.87
CA ILE A 15 42.91 15.74 -6.99
C ILE A 15 42.53 15.18 -5.62
N GLU A 16 43.39 15.33 -4.61
CA GLU A 16 43.09 14.90 -3.25
C GLU A 16 41.88 15.65 -2.66
N ALA A 17 41.81 16.97 -2.87
CA ALA A 17 40.66 17.77 -2.43
C ALA A 17 39.35 17.35 -3.11
N LEU A 18 39.38 17.02 -4.41
CA LEU A 18 38.23 16.50 -5.14
C LEU A 18 37.81 15.11 -4.65
N LEU A 19 38.77 14.23 -4.39
CA LEU A 19 38.50 12.89 -3.86
C LEU A 19 37.91 12.96 -2.44
N LEU A 20 38.49 13.80 -1.57
CA LEU A 20 37.98 14.01 -0.21
C LEU A 20 36.56 14.64 -0.23
N SER A 21 36.34 15.62 -1.11
CA SER A 21 34.97 16.20 -1.27
C SER A 21 33.98 15.19 -1.79
N GLY A 22 34.37 14.35 -2.74
CA GLY A 22 33.53 13.26 -3.25
C GLY A 22 33.23 12.21 -2.19
N LEU A 23 34.24 11.77 -1.42
CA LEU A 23 34.08 10.85 -0.30
C LEU A 23 33.21 11.43 0.82
N PHE A 24 33.39 12.72 1.13
CA PHE A 24 32.56 13.42 2.12
C PHE A 24 31.10 13.56 1.66
N ALA A 25 30.89 13.92 0.39
CA ALA A 25 29.54 13.97 -0.19
C ALA A 25 28.86 12.59 -0.20
N LEU A 26 29.64 11.54 -0.53
CA LEU A 26 29.17 10.15 -0.48
C LEU A 26 28.84 9.74 0.96
N HIS A 27 29.71 10.06 1.92
CA HIS A 27 29.48 9.78 3.33
C HIS A 27 28.23 10.49 3.85
N ILE A 28 28.03 11.77 3.51
CA ILE A 28 26.80 12.50 3.88
C ILE A 28 25.58 11.82 3.23
N ALA A 29 25.65 11.48 1.95
CA ALA A 29 24.53 10.83 1.25
C ALA A 29 24.14 9.48 1.87
N PHE A 30 25.12 8.72 2.39
CA PHE A 30 24.87 7.44 3.06
C PHE A 30 24.59 7.55 4.57
N SER A 31 24.95 8.66 5.22
CA SER A 31 24.70 8.87 6.64
C SER A 31 23.44 9.68 6.94
N LEU A 32 22.78 10.26 5.92
CA LEU A 32 21.50 10.91 6.11
C LEU A 32 20.44 9.86 6.45
N PRO A 33 19.67 10.05 7.52
CA PRO A 33 18.57 9.16 7.83
C PRO A 33 17.57 9.18 6.67
N ARG A 34 17.19 7.99 6.24
CA ARG A 34 16.25 7.81 5.16
C ARG A 34 14.83 7.87 5.75
N ALA A 35 13.95 8.60 5.09
CA ALA A 35 12.55 8.65 5.50
C ALA A 35 11.71 7.85 4.54
N MET A 36 10.88 6.98 5.10
CA MET A 36 9.83 6.27 4.39
C MET A 36 8.50 6.85 4.84
N ILE A 37 7.68 7.32 3.89
CA ILE A 37 6.33 7.77 4.15
C ILE A 37 5.41 6.86 3.38
N GLN A 38 4.50 6.20 4.09
CA GLN A 38 3.50 5.32 3.51
C GLN A 38 2.14 5.64 4.09
N GLY A 39 1.12 5.66 3.25
CA GLY A 39 -0.24 5.85 3.66
C GLY A 39 -1.09 4.64 3.32
N GLU A 40 -2.05 4.35 4.17
CA GLU A 40 -3.08 3.36 3.91
C GLU A 40 -4.13 3.94 2.97
N ASP A 41 -4.60 3.15 2.02
CA ASP A 41 -5.76 3.53 1.23
C ASP A 41 -7.00 3.60 2.12
N ILE A 42 -7.89 4.53 1.80
CA ILE A 42 -9.13 4.68 2.53
C ILE A 42 -10.34 4.47 1.62
N VAL A 43 -11.38 3.90 2.20
CA VAL A 43 -12.67 3.70 1.54
C VAL A 43 -13.73 4.46 2.29
N VAL A 44 -14.40 5.38 1.62
CA VAL A 44 -15.30 6.35 2.24
C VAL A 44 -16.60 6.50 1.46
N LEU A 45 -17.63 6.94 2.16
CA LEU A 45 -18.88 7.39 1.52
C LEU A 45 -18.70 8.81 0.94
N PRO A 46 -19.43 9.17 -0.12
CA PRO A 46 -19.42 10.52 -0.64
C PRO A 46 -19.74 11.56 0.44
N GLY A 47 -18.87 12.55 0.61
CA GLY A 47 -19.00 13.60 1.61
C GLY A 47 -18.72 13.18 3.05
N GLU A 48 -18.27 11.97 3.31
CA GLU A 48 -17.87 11.49 4.65
C GLU A 48 -16.68 12.27 5.17
N GLU A 49 -16.73 12.61 6.46
CA GLU A 49 -15.58 13.17 7.18
C GLU A 49 -14.75 12.04 7.78
N THR A 50 -13.46 12.04 7.49
CA THR A 50 -12.50 11.02 7.90
C THR A 50 -11.13 11.64 8.12
N ALA A 51 -10.12 10.82 8.35
CA ALA A 51 -8.74 11.26 8.45
C ALA A 51 -7.88 10.59 7.37
N LEU A 52 -7.03 11.39 6.73
CA LEU A 52 -5.92 10.91 5.93
C LEU A 52 -4.80 10.54 6.87
N THR A 53 -4.35 9.30 6.81
CA THR A 53 -3.32 8.80 7.73
C THR A 53 -2.12 8.30 6.95
N CYS A 54 -0.93 8.67 7.41
CA CYS A 54 0.31 8.08 6.93
C CYS A 54 1.25 7.75 8.08
N ILE A 55 2.19 6.86 7.83
CA ILE A 55 3.25 6.47 8.75
C ILE A 55 4.57 7.02 8.22
N VAL A 56 5.30 7.73 9.07
CA VAL A 56 6.66 8.19 8.81
C VAL A 56 7.61 7.30 9.60
N ALA A 57 8.45 6.57 8.90
CA ALA A 57 9.52 5.78 9.48
C ALA A 57 10.87 6.36 9.03
N LEU A 58 11.77 6.57 9.98
CA LEU A 58 13.16 6.91 9.72
C LEU A 58 13.97 5.63 9.82
N ASP A 59 14.80 5.40 8.82
CA ASP A 59 15.77 4.32 8.83
C ASP A 59 17.17 4.93 9.05
N PRO A 60 17.62 5.06 10.31
CA PRO A 60 19.02 5.31 10.57
C PRO A 60 19.80 4.07 10.17
N PRO A 61 21.09 4.18 9.85
CA PRO A 61 21.94 3.02 9.69
C PRO A 61 22.05 2.26 11.03
N GLY A 62 21.10 1.36 11.29
CA GLY A 62 20.97 0.62 12.56
C GLY A 62 19.84 -0.41 12.51
N PRO A 63 19.79 -1.35 13.46
CA PRO A 63 18.91 -2.53 13.40
C PRO A 63 17.41 -2.28 13.67
N GLN A 64 17.00 -1.06 13.98
CA GLN A 64 15.57 -0.72 14.17
C GLN A 64 15.25 0.63 13.53
N PRO A 65 14.16 0.71 12.73
CA PRO A 65 13.73 1.99 12.16
C PRO A 65 13.35 2.96 13.28
N ALA A 66 13.96 4.14 13.28
CA ALA A 66 13.56 5.20 14.18
C ALA A 66 12.17 5.70 13.76
N ARG A 67 11.32 5.99 14.75
CA ARG A 67 9.99 6.53 14.51
C ARG A 67 10.10 7.99 14.10
N GLY A 68 9.29 8.40 13.14
CA GLY A 68 9.23 9.79 12.68
C GLY A 68 8.40 10.71 13.58
N ASP A 69 8.43 10.49 14.90
CA ASP A 69 7.64 11.30 15.87
C ASP A 69 8.00 12.79 15.77
N GLY A 70 6.99 13.63 15.73
CA GLY A 70 7.16 15.08 15.67
C GLY A 70 7.49 15.64 14.29
N ILE A 71 7.63 14.81 13.26
CA ILE A 71 7.83 15.25 11.88
C ILE A 71 6.53 15.82 11.33
N GLU A 72 6.64 16.95 10.65
CA GLU A 72 5.51 17.57 9.96
C GLU A 72 5.37 16.96 8.55
N VAL A 73 4.14 16.58 8.22
CA VAL A 73 3.77 15.99 6.94
C VAL A 73 2.72 16.89 6.29
N ALA A 74 3.04 17.39 5.11
CA ALA A 74 2.11 18.12 4.27
C ALA A 74 1.37 17.15 3.34
N PHE A 75 0.05 17.30 3.22
CA PHE A 75 -0.79 16.50 2.35
C PHE A 75 -1.24 17.31 1.15
N PHE A 76 -1.08 16.76 -0.05
CA PHE A 76 -1.46 17.39 -1.30
C PHE A 76 -2.36 16.46 -2.10
N GLU A 77 -3.50 16.98 -2.57
CA GLU A 77 -4.27 16.29 -3.59
C GLU A 77 -3.54 16.41 -4.93
N THR A 78 -3.21 15.28 -5.54
CA THR A 78 -2.52 15.25 -6.82
C THR A 78 -3.53 15.09 -7.95
N ARG A 79 -3.42 15.94 -8.98
CA ARG A 79 -4.08 15.69 -10.26
C ARG A 79 -3.12 14.88 -11.12
N ARG A 80 -3.52 13.69 -11.55
CA ARG A 80 -2.73 12.92 -12.50
C ARG A 80 -2.48 13.73 -13.76
N HIS A 81 -1.24 14.14 -13.95
CA HIS A 81 -0.67 14.23 -15.29
C HIS A 81 0.11 12.94 -15.51
N ALA A 82 -0.17 12.24 -16.59
CA ALA A 82 0.20 10.86 -16.85
C ALA A 82 1.71 10.51 -16.72
N ASP A 83 2.61 11.47 -16.61
CA ASP A 83 4.05 11.25 -16.70
C ASP A 83 4.91 12.03 -15.67
N ALA A 84 4.35 12.73 -14.73
CA ALA A 84 5.14 13.52 -13.77
C ALA A 84 4.80 13.22 -12.32
N ILE A 85 5.72 12.57 -11.64
CA ILE A 85 5.73 12.34 -10.17
C ILE A 85 6.13 13.65 -9.44
N VAL A 86 5.69 14.78 -9.91
CA VAL A 86 6.01 16.07 -9.28
C VAL A 86 4.69 16.77 -8.96
N PRO A 87 4.52 17.30 -7.74
CA PRO A 87 3.32 18.04 -7.35
C PRO A 87 3.28 19.44 -8.00
N ALA A 88 3.51 19.51 -9.31
CA ALA A 88 3.31 20.74 -10.08
C ALA A 88 1.81 20.97 -10.19
N GLY A 89 1.23 21.68 -9.21
CA GLY A 89 -0.17 22.07 -9.19
C GLY A 89 -1.09 21.25 -8.28
N GLY A 90 -0.56 20.50 -7.29
CA GLY A 90 -1.35 19.87 -6.26
C GLY A 90 -2.06 20.89 -5.36
N ILE A 91 -3.27 20.56 -4.93
CA ILE A 91 -4.01 21.36 -3.97
C ILE A 91 -3.51 20.98 -2.58
N ALA A 92 -2.97 21.93 -1.82
CA ALA A 92 -2.59 21.71 -0.44
C ALA A 92 -3.84 21.44 0.40
N LEU A 93 -3.88 20.30 1.06
CA LEU A 93 -4.98 19.89 1.94
C LEU A 93 -4.71 20.33 3.38
N GLY A 94 -3.46 20.36 3.81
CA GLY A 94 -3.04 20.75 5.14
C GLY A 94 -1.75 20.07 5.58
N VAL A 95 -1.37 20.35 6.83
CA VAL A 95 -0.19 19.80 7.48
C VAL A 95 -0.61 19.09 8.76
N ALA A 96 -0.06 17.91 9.02
CA ALA A 96 -0.24 17.19 10.26
C ALA A 96 1.13 16.81 10.86
N ARG A 97 1.23 16.82 12.18
CA ARG A 97 2.42 16.43 12.91
C ARG A 97 2.33 14.95 13.28
N ALA A 98 3.35 14.17 12.96
CA ALA A 98 3.40 12.78 13.33
C ALA A 98 3.42 12.63 14.87
N ALA A 99 2.45 11.89 15.38
CA ALA A 99 2.33 11.52 16.79
C ALA A 99 3.24 10.32 17.14
N ALA A 100 3.09 9.80 18.34
CA ALA A 100 3.79 8.59 18.77
C ALA A 100 3.59 7.43 17.79
N GLY A 101 4.68 6.81 17.37
CA GLY A 101 4.68 5.76 16.35
C GLY A 101 4.84 6.26 14.92
N GLY A 102 5.12 7.57 14.72
CA GLY A 102 5.32 8.18 13.41
C GLY A 102 4.02 8.37 12.62
N VAL A 103 2.85 8.29 13.25
CA VAL A 103 1.55 8.40 12.59
C VAL A 103 1.17 9.87 12.45
N ALA A 104 1.06 10.38 11.22
CA ALA A 104 0.48 11.69 10.92
C ALA A 104 -0.94 11.51 10.40
N SER A 105 -1.89 12.30 10.93
CA SER A 105 -3.31 12.21 10.63
C SER A 105 -3.90 13.59 10.39
N LEU A 106 -4.47 13.80 9.20
CA LEU A 106 -5.10 15.06 8.79
C LEU A 106 -6.61 14.85 8.63
N PRO A 107 -7.48 15.60 9.34
CA PRO A 107 -8.91 15.60 9.08
C PRO A 107 -9.21 15.98 7.62
N TRP A 108 -10.05 15.21 6.96
CA TRP A 108 -10.36 15.40 5.56
C TRP A 108 -11.82 15.04 5.27
N LYS A 109 -12.39 15.68 4.28
CA LYS A 109 -13.75 15.42 3.82
C LYS A 109 -13.72 14.87 2.40
N ALA A 110 -14.32 13.70 2.23
CA ALA A 110 -14.41 13.05 0.93
C ALA A 110 -15.19 13.91 -0.09
N PRO A 111 -14.82 13.88 -1.37
CA PRO A 111 -15.63 14.46 -2.43
C PRO A 111 -17.06 13.90 -2.40
N ARG A 112 -18.03 14.73 -2.82
CA ARG A 112 -19.43 14.28 -2.91
C ARG A 112 -19.71 13.36 -4.10
N ASP A 113 -18.79 13.30 -5.05
CA ASP A 113 -18.92 12.47 -6.23
C ASP A 113 -18.65 11.00 -5.86
N ALA A 114 -19.62 10.15 -6.08
CA ALA A 114 -19.46 8.71 -5.99
C ALA A 114 -18.54 8.23 -7.13
N LEU A 115 -17.67 7.26 -6.83
CA LEU A 115 -16.67 6.69 -7.73
C LEU A 115 -15.43 7.58 -7.99
N ALA A 116 -15.27 8.67 -7.26
CA ALA A 116 -14.03 9.44 -7.30
C ALA A 116 -12.90 8.68 -6.62
N VAL A 117 -11.73 8.68 -7.25
CA VAL A 117 -10.48 8.27 -6.61
C VAL A 117 -9.62 9.52 -6.49
N THR A 118 -9.35 9.92 -5.26
CA THR A 118 -8.49 11.06 -4.97
C THR A 118 -7.13 10.51 -4.56
N GLU A 119 -6.09 10.85 -5.29
CA GLU A 119 -4.72 10.52 -4.95
C GLU A 119 -4.14 11.64 -4.10
N ILE A 120 -3.61 11.30 -2.94
CA ILE A 120 -3.08 12.23 -1.96
C ILE A 120 -1.62 11.88 -1.71
N LEU A 121 -0.76 12.84 -1.95
CA LEU A 121 0.67 12.70 -1.72
C LEU A 121 1.04 13.30 -0.35
N PRO A 122 1.45 12.47 0.62
CA PRO A 122 2.06 12.97 1.83
C PRO A 122 3.52 13.30 1.57
N LEU A 123 3.96 14.47 2.01
CA LEU A 123 5.34 14.94 1.90
C LEU A 123 5.82 15.39 3.28
N ILE A 124 7.09 15.17 3.58
CA ILE A 124 7.71 15.80 4.75
C ILE A 124 7.87 17.27 4.43
N ASP A 125 7.26 18.13 5.26
CA ASP A 125 7.29 19.58 5.07
C ASP A 125 8.63 20.20 5.51
N GLY A 126 9.04 21.26 4.81
CA GLY A 126 10.18 22.10 5.10
C GLY A 126 11.54 21.56 4.66
N ASP A 127 12.60 22.24 5.15
CA ASP A 127 14.00 21.95 4.81
C ASP A 127 14.48 20.53 5.16
N ARG A 128 13.65 19.77 5.90
CA ARG A 128 13.91 18.37 6.28
C ARG A 128 13.78 17.39 5.12
N GLU A 129 13.04 17.73 4.07
CA GLU A 129 12.96 16.86 2.88
C GLU A 129 14.32 16.73 2.18
N ILE A 130 15.19 17.73 2.31
CA ILE A 130 16.57 17.73 1.82
C ILE A 130 17.46 16.79 2.65
N SER A 131 17.10 16.56 3.93
CA SER A 131 17.84 15.74 4.88
C SER A 131 17.55 14.25 4.79
N TYR A 132 16.48 13.85 4.07
CA TYR A 132 16.05 12.45 3.99
C TYR A 132 16.00 11.97 2.56
N ALA A 133 16.78 10.96 2.23
CA ALA A 133 16.65 10.27 0.95
C ALA A 133 15.46 9.30 1.05
N PRO A 134 14.45 9.39 0.20
CA PRO A 134 13.34 8.44 0.20
C PRO A 134 13.86 7.05 -0.16
N LEU A 135 13.58 6.06 0.67
CA LEU A 135 13.97 4.66 0.46
C LEU A 135 13.13 3.96 -0.60
N VAL A 136 11.91 4.40 -0.74
CA VAL A 136 10.90 3.78 -1.60
C VAL A 136 10.27 4.86 -2.48
N PRO A 137 9.84 4.53 -3.71
CA PRO A 137 9.06 5.45 -4.52
C PRO A 137 7.92 6.05 -3.70
N ARG A 138 7.70 7.36 -3.84
CA ARG A 138 6.67 8.09 -3.10
C ARG A 138 5.35 7.34 -3.13
N SER A 139 4.83 7.03 -1.96
CA SER A 139 3.55 6.35 -1.81
C SER A 139 2.42 7.36 -1.78
N PHE A 140 1.40 7.09 -2.58
CA PHE A 140 0.15 7.85 -2.51
C PHE A 140 -0.80 7.17 -1.53
N VAL A 141 -1.55 7.97 -0.77
CA VAL A 141 -2.79 7.53 -0.17
C VAL A 141 -3.87 7.64 -1.24
N ALA A 142 -4.51 6.54 -1.60
CA ALA A 142 -5.64 6.59 -2.50
C ALA A 142 -6.95 6.57 -1.68
N ALA A 143 -7.74 7.63 -1.81
CA ALA A 143 -9.05 7.72 -1.20
C ALA A 143 -10.12 7.37 -2.21
N TYR A 144 -10.84 6.28 -1.96
CA TYR A 144 -11.89 5.76 -2.83
C TYR A 144 -13.26 6.16 -2.29
N SER A 145 -13.91 7.12 -2.93
CA SER A 145 -15.31 7.48 -2.62
C SER A 145 -16.25 6.53 -3.35
N MET A 146 -17.07 5.80 -2.60
CA MET A 146 -18.00 4.80 -3.15
C MET A 146 -19.39 4.98 -2.57
N SER A 147 -20.43 4.91 -3.41
CA SER A 147 -21.83 4.99 -2.95
C SER A 147 -22.20 3.80 -2.04
N PRO A 148 -23.15 3.93 -1.12
CA PRO A 148 -23.59 2.83 -0.25
C PRO A 148 -24.13 1.61 -1.02
N GLY A 149 -24.64 1.84 -2.25
CA GLY A 149 -25.16 0.78 -3.12
C GLY A 149 -24.07 0.04 -3.90
N THR A 150 -22.80 0.40 -3.75
CA THR A 150 -21.71 -0.27 -4.46
C THR A 150 -21.59 -1.72 -3.99
N LEU A 151 -21.54 -2.64 -4.94
CA LEU A 151 -21.27 -4.05 -4.68
C LEU A 151 -19.76 -4.24 -4.48
N LEU A 152 -19.35 -4.70 -3.30
CA LEU A 152 -17.95 -4.93 -2.99
C LEU A 152 -17.63 -6.42 -2.96
N VAL A 153 -16.43 -6.74 -3.40
CA VAL A 153 -15.78 -8.04 -3.24
C VAL A 153 -14.45 -7.83 -2.53
N LEU A 154 -14.30 -8.42 -1.36
CA LEU A 154 -13.05 -8.42 -0.62
C LEU A 154 -12.10 -9.44 -1.22
N CYS A 155 -10.85 -9.13 -1.37
CA CYS A 155 -9.86 -10.04 -1.97
C CYS A 155 -8.62 -10.10 -1.10
N ASP A 156 -8.33 -11.29 -0.58
CA ASP A 156 -7.08 -11.57 0.09
C ASP A 156 -5.92 -11.48 -0.89
N VAL A 157 -4.92 -10.65 -0.61
CA VAL A 157 -3.74 -10.54 -1.45
C VAL A 157 -2.96 -11.86 -1.48
N GLU A 158 -2.95 -12.62 -0.39
CA GLU A 158 -2.34 -13.96 -0.39
C GLU A 158 -3.00 -14.93 -1.35
N ALA A 159 -4.31 -14.78 -1.60
CA ALA A 159 -4.99 -15.60 -2.59
C ALA A 159 -4.47 -15.38 -4.01
N LEU A 160 -3.90 -14.21 -4.28
CA LEU A 160 -3.33 -13.87 -5.59
C LEU A 160 -1.97 -14.51 -5.85
N LEU A 161 -1.30 -15.00 -4.81
CA LEU A 161 0.00 -15.64 -4.93
C LEU A 161 -0.11 -17.03 -5.55
N ALA A 162 0.94 -17.45 -6.24
CA ALA A 162 1.07 -18.82 -6.72
C ALA A 162 0.98 -19.82 -5.55
N PRO A 163 0.53 -21.06 -5.78
CA PRO A 163 0.24 -22.01 -4.67
C PRO A 163 1.40 -22.28 -3.70
N HIS A 164 2.63 -22.19 -4.18
CA HIS A 164 3.85 -22.43 -3.40
C HIS A 164 4.42 -21.17 -2.72
N ALA A 165 3.87 -19.99 -3.03
CA ALA A 165 4.33 -18.73 -2.47
C ALA A 165 3.51 -18.36 -1.24
N THR A 166 4.16 -17.76 -0.24
CA THR A 166 3.53 -17.19 0.95
C THR A 166 3.92 -15.73 1.10
N TRP A 167 3.20 -14.99 1.91
CA TRP A 167 3.51 -13.58 2.16
C TRP A 167 4.94 -13.38 2.66
N GLU A 168 5.39 -14.25 3.57
CA GLU A 168 6.72 -14.17 4.17
C GLU A 168 7.85 -14.37 3.15
N THR A 169 7.56 -15.06 2.03
CA THR A 169 8.57 -15.27 0.98
C THR A 169 8.75 -14.06 0.06
N LEU A 170 7.94 -13.01 0.21
CA LEU A 170 7.99 -11.82 -0.65
C LEU A 170 8.97 -10.75 -0.15
N ASP A 171 9.38 -10.78 1.13
CA ASP A 171 10.18 -9.73 1.78
C ASP A 171 11.47 -9.34 1.03
N MET A 172 12.04 -10.24 0.24
CA MET A 172 13.28 -10.01 -0.51
C MET A 172 13.06 -9.95 -2.02
N THR A 173 11.80 -9.96 -2.48
CA THR A 173 11.46 -10.05 -3.90
C THR A 173 10.97 -8.71 -4.40
N ALA A 174 11.53 -8.23 -5.53
CA ALA A 174 11.02 -7.00 -6.15
C ALA A 174 9.53 -7.17 -6.53
N PRO A 175 8.68 -6.14 -6.36
CA PRO A 175 7.25 -6.25 -6.64
C PRO A 175 6.90 -6.77 -8.04
N ALA A 176 7.71 -6.45 -9.05
CA ALA A 176 7.52 -6.93 -10.42
C ALA A 176 7.72 -8.45 -10.57
N ASP A 177 8.47 -9.06 -9.66
CA ASP A 177 8.85 -10.49 -9.68
C ASP A 177 8.01 -11.33 -8.70
N TRP A 178 6.98 -10.73 -8.10
CA TRP A 178 6.12 -11.48 -7.18
C TRP A 178 5.47 -12.66 -7.91
N PRO A 179 5.52 -13.85 -7.32
CA PRO A 179 4.96 -15.07 -7.93
C PRO A 179 3.43 -15.05 -7.82
N LEU A 180 2.77 -14.29 -8.68
CA LEU A 180 1.32 -14.19 -8.74
C LEU A 180 0.72 -15.32 -9.58
N ALA A 181 -0.50 -15.73 -9.25
CA ALA A 181 -1.21 -16.77 -9.97
C ALA A 181 -1.62 -16.27 -11.37
N ALA A 182 -1.24 -17.01 -12.41
CA ALA A 182 -1.35 -16.56 -13.81
C ALA A 182 -2.77 -16.14 -14.24
N ASP A 183 -3.81 -16.86 -13.78
CA ASP A 183 -5.20 -16.59 -14.19
C ASP A 183 -5.93 -15.62 -13.24
N ALA A 184 -5.31 -15.22 -12.11
CA ALA A 184 -5.95 -14.43 -11.08
C ALA A 184 -6.38 -13.03 -11.58
N ALA A 185 -5.51 -12.32 -12.27
CA ALA A 185 -5.79 -10.99 -12.79
C ALA A 185 -6.97 -11.01 -13.77
N ALA A 186 -6.97 -11.95 -14.73
CA ALA A 186 -8.05 -12.10 -15.69
C ALA A 186 -9.38 -12.48 -15.04
N ALA A 187 -9.35 -13.30 -13.99
CA ALA A 187 -10.53 -13.65 -13.21
C ALA A 187 -11.10 -12.45 -12.47
N LEU A 188 -10.25 -11.66 -11.79
CA LEU A 188 -10.70 -10.46 -11.05
C LEU A 188 -11.20 -9.35 -11.98
N VAL A 189 -10.64 -9.19 -13.17
CA VAL A 189 -11.20 -8.29 -14.20
C VAL A 189 -12.63 -8.69 -14.52
N LYS A 190 -12.92 -9.98 -14.71
CA LYS A 190 -14.29 -10.47 -14.97
C LYS A 190 -15.22 -10.27 -13.76
N VAL A 191 -14.72 -10.47 -12.53
CA VAL A 191 -15.49 -10.19 -11.31
C VAL A 191 -15.90 -8.72 -11.25
N GLY A 192 -15.01 -7.79 -11.63
CA GLY A 192 -15.27 -6.35 -11.62
C GLY A 192 -16.15 -5.86 -12.79
N GLN A 193 -16.00 -6.46 -13.98
CA GLN A 193 -16.66 -5.96 -15.19
C GLN A 193 -18.16 -6.29 -15.30
N GLY A 194 -18.61 -7.38 -14.69
CA GLY A 194 -19.95 -7.94 -14.95
C GLY A 194 -21.11 -7.28 -14.21
N SER A 195 -20.87 -6.44 -13.19
CA SER A 195 -21.95 -6.06 -12.25
C SER A 195 -21.71 -4.73 -11.51
N GLY A 196 -20.80 -3.89 -11.97
CA GLY A 196 -20.45 -2.66 -11.22
C GLY A 196 -19.78 -2.96 -9.87
N ARG A 197 -19.26 -4.16 -9.69
CA ARG A 197 -18.55 -4.57 -8.48
C ARG A 197 -17.21 -3.88 -8.39
N ARG A 198 -16.80 -3.58 -7.16
CA ARG A 198 -15.48 -3.03 -6.85
C ARG A 198 -14.71 -3.99 -5.96
N LEU A 199 -13.42 -4.10 -6.20
CA LEU A 199 -12.53 -4.91 -5.40
C LEU A 199 -11.92 -4.08 -4.29
N ILE A 200 -11.80 -4.68 -3.12
CA ILE A 200 -10.99 -4.19 -2.00
C ILE A 200 -9.96 -5.28 -1.71
N TYR A 201 -8.70 -4.93 -1.76
CA TYR A 201 -7.60 -5.85 -1.44
C TYR A 201 -7.30 -5.77 0.04
N LEU A 202 -7.24 -6.92 0.70
CA LEU A 202 -6.82 -7.05 2.09
C LEU A 202 -5.44 -7.71 2.10
N ALA A 203 -4.44 -6.95 2.52
CA ALA A 203 -3.06 -7.43 2.55
C ALA A 203 -2.66 -7.75 4.00
N PRO A 204 -2.02 -8.90 4.25
CA PRO A 204 -1.33 -9.13 5.52
C PRO A 204 -0.10 -8.22 5.58
N GLY A 205 0.33 -7.85 6.78
CA GLY A 205 1.53 -7.04 6.95
C GLY A 205 1.25 -5.60 7.38
N ALA A 206 2.19 -4.71 7.11
CA ALA A 206 2.15 -3.32 7.55
C ALA A 206 1.78 -2.37 6.41
N VAL A 207 1.16 -1.25 6.75
CA VAL A 207 0.86 -0.12 5.83
C VAL A 207 2.11 0.34 5.06
N LEU A 208 3.30 0.15 5.62
CA LEU A 208 4.57 0.44 4.96
C LEU A 208 4.79 -0.31 3.64
N LEU A 209 4.01 -1.37 3.36
CA LEU A 209 4.08 -2.16 2.13
C LEU A 209 3.04 -1.75 1.08
N THR A 210 2.29 -0.67 1.29
CA THR A 210 1.22 -0.25 0.36
C THR A 210 1.73 0.00 -1.06
N ALA A 211 2.89 0.65 -1.19
CA ALA A 211 3.48 0.95 -2.51
C ALA A 211 3.91 -0.32 -3.24
N GLU A 212 4.50 -1.27 -2.53
CA GLU A 212 4.98 -2.55 -3.06
C GLU A 212 3.81 -3.40 -3.54
N VAL A 213 2.77 -3.56 -2.71
CA VAL A 213 1.56 -4.29 -3.09
C VAL A 213 0.92 -3.65 -4.32
N ARG A 214 0.78 -2.32 -4.34
CA ARG A 214 0.22 -1.60 -5.47
C ARG A 214 1.04 -1.78 -6.74
N ALA A 215 2.37 -1.71 -6.63
CA ALA A 215 3.29 -1.90 -7.76
C ALA A 215 3.18 -3.33 -8.32
N ALA A 216 3.15 -4.36 -7.46
CA ALA A 216 2.99 -5.75 -7.86
C ALA A 216 1.64 -5.99 -8.58
N LEU A 217 0.54 -5.51 -8.00
CA LEU A 217 -0.79 -5.63 -8.61
C LEU A 217 -0.86 -4.93 -9.97
N HIS A 218 -0.28 -3.73 -10.07
CA HIS A 218 -0.24 -2.97 -11.32
C HIS A 218 0.61 -3.67 -12.39
N ALA A 219 1.80 -4.14 -12.05
CA ALA A 219 2.69 -4.87 -12.97
C ALA A 219 2.00 -6.12 -13.55
N ALA A 220 1.25 -6.84 -12.73
CA ALA A 220 0.49 -8.03 -13.12
C ALA A 220 -0.90 -7.72 -13.71
N ARG A 221 -1.25 -6.44 -13.92
CA ARG A 221 -2.51 -5.97 -14.54
C ARG A 221 -3.77 -6.38 -13.76
N PHE A 222 -3.70 -6.43 -12.46
CA PHE A 222 -4.89 -6.58 -11.61
C PHE A 222 -5.78 -5.33 -11.68
N PRO A 223 -7.10 -5.47 -11.48
CA PRO A 223 -8.00 -4.32 -11.37
C PRO A 223 -7.56 -3.38 -10.26
N THR A 224 -7.68 -2.08 -10.49
CA THR A 224 -7.40 -1.07 -9.47
C THR A 224 -8.42 -1.14 -8.35
N GLY A 225 -7.97 -1.10 -7.11
CA GLY A 225 -8.79 -1.09 -5.91
C GLY A 225 -7.99 -0.65 -4.69
N PRO A 226 -8.68 -0.24 -3.61
CA PRO A 226 -8.02 0.11 -2.36
C PRO A 226 -7.32 -1.10 -1.74
N ILE A 227 -6.18 -0.85 -1.12
CA ILE A 227 -5.38 -1.83 -0.40
C ILE A 227 -5.45 -1.48 1.08
N LEU A 228 -6.08 -2.35 1.87
CA LEU A 228 -6.23 -2.20 3.31
C LEU A 228 -5.36 -3.21 4.05
N PHE A 229 -4.81 -2.78 5.16
CA PHE A 229 -3.98 -3.59 6.06
C PHE A 229 -4.69 -3.71 7.42
N PRO A 230 -5.49 -4.76 7.65
CA PRO A 230 -6.26 -4.89 8.88
C PRO A 230 -5.39 -4.85 10.13
N GLU A 231 -4.26 -5.54 10.13
CA GLU A 231 -3.25 -5.49 11.20
C GLU A 231 -1.97 -6.26 10.80
N ALA A 232 -0.85 -5.86 11.41
CA ALA A 232 0.41 -6.60 11.34
C ALA A 232 0.93 -6.96 12.75
N PRO A 233 1.13 -8.26 13.12
CA PRO A 233 0.83 -9.44 12.32
C PRO A 233 -0.69 -9.67 12.17
N PRO A 234 -1.11 -10.42 11.14
CA PRO A 234 -2.53 -10.66 10.88
C PRO A 234 -3.20 -11.33 12.09
N ARG A 235 -4.25 -10.70 12.60
CA ARG A 235 -5.06 -11.26 13.72
C ARG A 235 -6.50 -11.45 13.27
N PRO A 236 -7.14 -12.57 13.63
CA PRO A 236 -8.54 -12.84 13.27
C PRO A 236 -9.49 -11.72 13.66
N GLN A 237 -9.30 -11.11 14.83
CA GLN A 237 -10.14 -10.00 15.32
C GLN A 237 -10.01 -8.74 14.49
N ALA A 238 -8.80 -8.41 14.02
CA ALA A 238 -8.59 -7.22 13.19
C ALA A 238 -9.20 -7.39 11.79
N TYR A 239 -9.07 -8.57 11.20
CA TYR A 239 -9.76 -8.90 9.96
C TYR A 239 -11.28 -8.86 10.12
N ALA A 240 -11.81 -9.43 11.21
CA ALA A 240 -13.23 -9.38 11.49
C ALA A 240 -13.74 -7.96 11.68
N ALA A 241 -12.99 -7.09 12.38
CA ALA A 241 -13.32 -5.67 12.54
C ALA A 241 -13.29 -4.93 11.21
N CYS A 242 -12.29 -5.15 10.36
CA CYS A 242 -12.17 -4.55 9.03
C CYS A 242 -13.35 -4.98 8.13
N VAL A 243 -13.64 -6.27 8.04
CA VAL A 243 -14.77 -6.80 7.26
C VAL A 243 -16.09 -6.24 7.76
N ALA A 244 -16.32 -6.20 9.08
CA ALA A 244 -17.52 -5.63 9.67
C ALA A 244 -17.67 -4.13 9.37
N ALA A 245 -16.60 -3.35 9.45
CA ALA A 245 -16.61 -1.93 9.12
C ALA A 245 -16.94 -1.67 7.64
N VAL A 246 -16.34 -2.45 6.73
CA VAL A 246 -16.68 -2.39 5.30
C VAL A 246 -18.12 -2.77 5.06
N HIS A 247 -18.59 -3.89 5.63
CA HIS A 247 -19.96 -4.37 5.43
C HIS A 247 -21.02 -3.41 6.01
N ALA A 248 -20.73 -2.77 7.14
CA ALA A 248 -21.62 -1.77 7.73
C ALA A 248 -21.84 -0.55 6.81
N LYS A 249 -20.81 -0.10 6.09
CA LYS A 249 -20.90 1.01 5.12
C LYS A 249 -21.47 0.56 3.77
N TRP A 250 -21.17 -0.66 3.36
CA TRP A 250 -21.62 -1.24 2.07
C TRP A 250 -22.33 -2.57 2.29
N PRO A 251 -23.60 -2.55 2.69
CA PRO A 251 -24.36 -3.76 3.04
C PRO A 251 -24.59 -4.70 1.85
N HIS A 252 -24.34 -4.23 0.63
CA HIS A 252 -24.37 -5.06 -0.59
C HIS A 252 -23.07 -5.84 -0.83
N THR A 253 -22.06 -5.74 0.05
CA THR A 253 -20.93 -6.66 0.08
C THR A 253 -21.44 -8.08 0.29
N LYS A 254 -21.12 -9.01 -0.62
CA LYS A 254 -21.64 -10.38 -0.59
C LYS A 254 -20.59 -11.44 -0.29
N CYS A 255 -19.37 -11.23 -0.75
CA CYS A 255 -18.34 -12.25 -0.64
C CYS A 255 -16.94 -11.68 -0.55
N GLY A 256 -16.02 -12.55 -0.15
CA GLY A 256 -14.58 -12.34 -0.30
C GLY A 256 -13.90 -13.55 -0.92
N ILE A 257 -12.81 -13.30 -1.64
CA ILE A 257 -11.94 -14.31 -2.23
C ILE A 257 -10.79 -14.54 -1.25
N VAL A 258 -10.59 -15.77 -0.86
CA VAL A 258 -9.70 -16.12 0.26
C VAL A 258 -8.73 -17.25 -0.10
N ARG A 259 -7.60 -17.25 0.55
CA ARG A 259 -6.67 -18.38 0.61
C ARG A 259 -6.58 -18.95 2.02
N GLY A 260 -6.49 -18.07 3.03
CA GLY A 260 -6.29 -18.40 4.42
C GLY A 260 -7.60 -18.51 5.22
N ALA A 261 -7.48 -19.11 6.42
CA ALA A 261 -8.58 -19.25 7.35
C ALA A 261 -9.04 -17.91 7.94
N VAL A 262 -8.11 -17.02 8.21
CA VAL A 262 -8.36 -15.76 8.94
C VAL A 262 -9.44 -14.90 8.26
N LEU A 263 -9.29 -14.63 6.97
CA LEU A 263 -10.31 -13.86 6.25
C LEU A 263 -11.59 -14.66 6.04
N ALA A 264 -11.51 -15.98 5.83
CA ALA A 264 -12.71 -16.80 5.65
C ALA A 264 -13.59 -16.81 6.92
N GLU A 265 -12.99 -16.89 8.09
CA GLU A 265 -13.68 -16.79 9.39
C GLU A 265 -14.26 -15.39 9.62
N ALA A 266 -13.51 -14.34 9.28
CA ALA A 266 -13.99 -12.97 9.37
C ALA A 266 -15.23 -12.72 8.46
N LEU A 267 -15.22 -13.24 7.24
CA LEU A 267 -16.37 -13.20 6.34
C LEU A 267 -17.56 -13.97 6.91
N ALA A 268 -17.34 -15.17 7.42
CA ALA A 268 -18.39 -15.98 8.02
C ALA A 268 -19.02 -15.30 9.25
N ALA A 269 -18.21 -14.64 10.08
CA ALA A 269 -18.68 -13.87 11.23
C ALA A 269 -19.57 -12.67 10.81
N ALA A 270 -19.31 -12.08 9.64
CA ALA A 270 -20.13 -11.02 9.04
C ALA A 270 -21.27 -11.54 8.16
N ASP A 271 -21.57 -12.83 8.20
CA ASP A 271 -22.57 -13.51 7.36
C ASP A 271 -22.34 -13.37 5.85
N LEU A 272 -21.09 -13.26 5.42
CA LEU A 272 -20.67 -13.14 4.01
C LEU A 272 -20.17 -14.49 3.48
N PHE A 273 -20.17 -14.63 2.15
CA PHE A 273 -19.61 -15.81 1.49
C PHE A 273 -18.09 -15.72 1.38
N ALA A 274 -17.40 -16.84 1.62
CA ALA A 274 -15.99 -17.01 1.33
C ALA A 274 -15.83 -17.87 0.07
N VAL A 275 -15.07 -17.40 -0.92
CA VAL A 275 -14.69 -18.14 -2.11
C VAL A 275 -13.22 -18.51 -1.99
N ALA A 276 -12.96 -19.75 -1.59
CA ALA A 276 -11.59 -20.27 -1.51
C ALA A 276 -11.09 -20.70 -2.89
N VAL A 277 -9.84 -20.36 -3.24
CA VAL A 277 -9.23 -20.73 -4.51
C VAL A 277 -8.26 -21.89 -4.31
N GLY A 278 -8.42 -22.94 -5.10
CA GLY A 278 -7.65 -24.18 -4.98
C GLY A 278 -8.25 -25.13 -3.97
N THR A 279 -7.61 -25.30 -2.84
CA THR A 279 -8.10 -26.17 -1.74
C THR A 279 -8.75 -25.33 -0.64
N ALA A 280 -9.82 -25.86 -0.04
CA ALA A 280 -10.39 -25.24 1.14
C ALA A 280 -9.34 -25.20 2.26
N PRO A 281 -9.20 -24.07 2.98
CA PRO A 281 -8.35 -24.00 4.16
C PRO A 281 -8.74 -25.08 5.18
N ALA A 282 -7.72 -25.68 5.80
CA ALA A 282 -7.95 -26.73 6.80
C ALA A 282 -8.87 -26.23 7.92
N GLY A 283 -9.83 -27.05 8.33
CA GLY A 283 -10.79 -26.72 9.39
C GLY A 283 -11.99 -25.87 8.97
N LEU A 284 -12.02 -25.31 7.75
CA LEU A 284 -13.11 -24.44 7.30
C LEU A 284 -14.23 -25.13 6.51
N THR A 285 -14.11 -26.43 6.26
CA THR A 285 -15.14 -27.22 5.54
C THR A 285 -16.51 -27.18 6.19
N VAL A 286 -16.57 -26.79 7.46
CA VAL A 286 -17.84 -26.65 8.23
C VAL A 286 -18.56 -25.32 8.02
N LEU A 287 -17.93 -24.34 7.35
CA LEU A 287 -18.56 -23.04 7.11
C LEU A 287 -19.67 -23.17 6.06
N LYS A 288 -20.89 -22.83 6.44
CA LYS A 288 -22.06 -22.92 5.54
C LYS A 288 -21.95 -22.05 4.29
N LYS A 289 -21.23 -20.92 4.39
CA LYS A 289 -21.04 -19.93 3.32
C LYS A 289 -19.67 -20.04 2.62
N LEU A 290 -18.98 -21.17 2.75
CA LEU A 290 -17.77 -21.44 1.99
C LEU A 290 -18.12 -22.03 0.62
N ARG A 291 -17.49 -21.50 -0.42
CA ARG A 291 -17.47 -22.06 -1.76
C ARG A 291 -16.02 -22.30 -2.17
N VAL A 292 -15.75 -23.37 -2.88
CA VAL A 292 -14.40 -23.70 -3.36
C VAL A 292 -14.39 -23.57 -4.86
N ALA A 293 -13.52 -22.73 -5.38
CA ALA A 293 -13.17 -22.63 -6.79
C ALA A 293 -11.89 -23.43 -7.02
N PRO A 294 -11.92 -24.57 -7.69
CA PRO A 294 -10.71 -25.36 -7.95
C PRO A 294 -9.62 -24.56 -8.63
N THR A 295 -9.99 -23.63 -9.47
CA THR A 295 -9.08 -22.72 -10.18
C THR A 295 -9.62 -21.30 -10.23
N TRP A 296 -8.77 -20.34 -10.57
CA TRP A 296 -9.18 -18.95 -10.77
C TRP A 296 -10.25 -18.77 -11.86
N ARG A 297 -10.38 -19.70 -12.79
CA ARG A 297 -11.37 -19.63 -13.90
C ARG A 297 -12.81 -19.72 -13.41
N GLU A 298 -13.04 -20.41 -12.28
CA GLU A 298 -14.39 -20.59 -11.71
C GLU A 298 -14.78 -19.46 -10.76
N VAL A 299 -13.82 -18.67 -10.26
CA VAL A 299 -14.06 -17.57 -9.32
C VAL A 299 -15.11 -16.58 -9.83
N PRO A 300 -15.10 -16.11 -11.10
CA PRO A 300 -16.10 -15.16 -11.59
C PRO A 300 -17.52 -15.71 -11.54
N ALA A 301 -17.73 -16.97 -11.89
CA ALA A 301 -19.03 -17.60 -11.85
C ALA A 301 -19.56 -17.74 -10.42
N LEU A 302 -18.72 -18.19 -9.49
CA LEU A 302 -19.10 -18.32 -8.08
C LEU A 302 -19.35 -16.97 -7.43
N ALA A 303 -18.46 -16.00 -7.58
CA ALA A 303 -18.66 -14.65 -7.05
C ALA A 303 -19.87 -13.96 -7.71
N GLY A 304 -20.17 -14.26 -8.98
CA GLY A 304 -21.29 -13.73 -9.74
C GLY A 304 -22.64 -14.25 -9.29
N SER A 305 -22.70 -15.46 -8.78
CA SER A 305 -23.93 -16.11 -8.34
C SER A 305 -24.38 -15.72 -6.93
N LEU A 306 -23.55 -14.97 -6.20
CA LEU A 306 -23.79 -14.52 -4.82
C LEU A 306 -24.30 -13.06 -4.81
#